data_dca0797e0e46a119d53c96121d38b258
#
_entry.id   dca0797e0e46a119d53c96121d38b258
#
_cell.length_a   1.000
_cell.length_b   1.000
_cell.length_c   1.000
_cell.angle_alpha   90.00
_cell.angle_beta   90.00
_cell.angle_gamma   90.00
#
_symmetry.space_group_name_H-M   'P 1'
#
loop_
_entity.id
_entity.type
_entity.pdbx_description
1 polymer ?
#
loop_
_entity_poly.entity_id
_entity_poly.type
_entity_poly.pdbx_seq_one_letter_code
_entity_poly.pdbx_strand_id
1 'polypeptide(L)' 'MNAKTRNDLALLALRLMAGSVFVFHGSQKLFGLFGGYGIAGTAGWMESIGIPFPTASVVMAGGTELLGGLALLT' A
#
# COMPACT_ATOMS: atom_id res chain seq x y z
N MET A 1 -13.08 13.55 27.72
CA MET A 1 -13.32 13.24 26.28
C MET A 1 -14.46 12.26 26.19
N ASN A 2 -15.50 12.58 25.39
CA ASN A 2 -16.65 11.69 25.24
C ASN A 2 -16.33 10.52 24.30
N ALA A 3 -17.24 9.54 24.22
CA ALA A 3 -17.03 8.33 23.42
C ALA A 3 -16.89 8.63 21.94
N LYS A 4 -17.68 9.60 21.43
CA LYS A 4 -17.60 9.97 20.00
C LYS A 4 -16.23 10.55 19.66
N THR A 5 -15.75 11.51 20.42
CA THR A 5 -14.45 12.14 20.20
C THR A 5 -13.33 11.10 20.29
N ARG A 6 -13.40 10.22 21.28
CA ARG A 6 -12.40 9.15 21.43
C ARG A 6 -12.40 8.22 20.23
N ASN A 7 -13.58 7.84 19.73
CA ASN A 7 -13.70 6.97 18.58
C ASN A 7 -13.20 7.68 17.30
N ASP A 8 -13.53 8.95 17.12
CA ASP A 8 -13.07 9.73 15.97
C ASP A 8 -11.55 9.85 15.95
N LEU A 9 -10.92 10.09 17.11
CA LEU A 9 -9.46 10.14 17.21
C LEU A 9 -8.82 8.79 16.94
N ALA A 10 -9.41 7.70 17.44
CA ALA A 10 -8.92 6.35 17.18
C ALA A 10 -9.00 6.00 15.69
N LEU A 11 -10.11 6.33 15.04
CA LEU A 11 -10.27 6.11 13.59
C LEU A 11 -9.29 6.94 12.80
N LEU A 12 -9.08 8.21 13.16
CA LEU A 12 -8.09 9.05 12.50
C LEU A 12 -6.69 8.46 12.63
N ALA A 13 -6.31 8.00 13.83
CA ALA A 13 -5.01 7.37 14.03
C ALA A 13 -4.84 6.12 13.16
N LEU A 14 -5.86 5.26 13.11
CA LEU A 14 -5.84 4.05 12.27
C LEU A 14 -5.71 4.40 10.78
N ARG A 15 -6.43 5.41 10.32
CA ARG A 15 -6.37 5.85 8.92
C ARG A 15 -4.99 6.39 8.56
N LEU A 16 -4.39 7.20 9.45
CA LEU A 16 -3.04 7.75 9.21
C LEU A 16 -2.00 6.64 9.17
N MET A 17 -2.09 5.69 10.09
CA MET A 17 -1.15 4.56 10.13
C MET A 17 -1.31 3.65 8.93
N ALA A 18 -2.52 3.17 8.68
CA ALA A 18 -2.78 2.24 7.58
C ALA A 18 -2.56 2.91 6.22
N GLY A 19 -3.00 4.16 6.06
CA GLY A 19 -2.81 4.91 4.84
C GLY A 19 -1.33 5.12 4.52
N SER A 20 -0.54 5.49 5.52
CA SER A 20 0.91 5.69 5.36
C SER A 20 1.61 4.39 4.97
N VAL A 21 1.25 3.26 5.61
CA VAL A 21 1.82 1.95 5.29
C VAL A 21 1.48 1.55 3.85
N PHE A 22 0.22 1.73 3.43
CA PHE A 22 -0.19 1.37 2.08
C PHE A 22 0.47 2.26 1.02
N VAL A 23 0.59 3.56 1.25
CA VAL A 23 1.31 4.45 0.34
C VAL A 23 2.78 4.03 0.24
N PHE A 24 3.40 3.72 1.36
CA PHE A 24 4.79 3.27 1.40
C PHE A 24 4.97 1.98 0.58
N HIS A 25 4.15 0.96 0.83
CA HIS A 25 4.26 -0.33 0.15
C HIS A 25 3.90 -0.24 -1.34
N GLY A 26 2.87 0.54 -1.68
CA GLY A 26 2.51 0.77 -3.07
C GLY A 26 3.60 1.51 -3.83
N SER A 27 4.21 2.49 -3.22
CA SER A 27 5.34 3.22 -3.80
C SER A 27 6.55 2.34 -4.02
N GLN A 28 6.82 1.42 -3.10
CA GLN A 28 7.90 0.44 -3.26
C GLN A 28 7.66 -0.48 -4.46
N LYS A 29 6.44 -0.96 -4.64
CA LYS A 29 6.10 -1.86 -5.74
C LYS A 29 6.09 -1.16 -7.09
N LEU A 30 5.51 0.04 -7.16
CA LEU A 30 5.33 0.74 -8.44
C LEU A 30 6.56 1.53 -8.87
N PHE A 31 7.23 2.19 -7.93
CA PHE A 31 8.28 3.15 -8.25
C PHE A 31 9.65 2.77 -7.69
N GLY A 32 9.73 1.72 -6.89
CA GLY A 32 10.99 1.32 -6.27
C GLY A 32 11.50 2.27 -5.20
N LEU A 33 10.62 3.14 -4.65
CA LEU A 33 11.01 4.07 -3.60
C LEU A 33 11.27 3.34 -2.29
N PHE A 34 11.94 3.98 -1.36
CA PHE A 34 12.21 3.49 0.00
C PHE A 34 12.84 2.10 0.03
N GLY A 35 13.76 1.82 -0.92
CA GLY A 35 14.41 0.52 -0.99
C GLY A 35 13.54 -0.60 -1.60
N GLY A 36 12.42 -0.25 -2.23
CA GLY A 36 11.56 -1.23 -2.90
C GLY A 36 12.13 -1.67 -4.26
N TYR A 37 11.53 -2.70 -4.82
CA TYR A 37 12.02 -3.32 -6.04
C TYR A 37 11.41 -2.75 -7.33
N GLY A 38 10.39 -1.92 -7.24
CA GLY A 38 9.66 -1.43 -8.40
C GLY A 38 8.85 -2.52 -9.08
N ILE A 39 8.25 -2.20 -10.24
CA ILE A 39 7.39 -3.14 -10.96
C ILE A 39 8.19 -4.37 -11.41
N ALA A 40 9.31 -4.16 -12.09
CA ALA A 40 10.08 -5.28 -12.65
C ALA A 40 10.66 -6.20 -11.58
N GLY A 41 11.24 -5.64 -10.53
CA GLY A 41 11.81 -6.44 -9.44
C GLY A 41 10.76 -7.20 -8.65
N THR A 42 9.64 -6.56 -8.35
CA THR A 42 8.53 -7.22 -7.64
C THR A 42 7.90 -8.30 -8.51
N ALA A 43 7.71 -8.02 -9.82
CA ALA A 43 7.19 -9.01 -10.76
C ALA A 43 8.12 -10.23 -10.87
N GLY A 44 9.43 -10.01 -10.91
CA GLY A 44 10.40 -11.09 -10.93
C GLY A 44 10.32 -11.97 -9.71
N TRP A 45 10.16 -11.38 -8.53
CA TRP A 45 9.96 -12.14 -7.29
C TRP A 45 8.66 -12.93 -7.33
N MET A 46 7.56 -12.32 -7.78
CA MET A 46 6.25 -13.00 -7.90
C MET A 46 6.33 -14.18 -8.87
N GLU A 47 7.03 -14.01 -9.99
CA GLU A 47 7.24 -15.09 -10.95
C GLU A 47 7.99 -16.26 -10.30
N SER A 48 9.00 -15.97 -9.51
CA SER A 48 9.81 -16.99 -8.84
C SER A 48 9.00 -17.85 -7.87
N ILE A 49 7.92 -17.35 -7.33
CA ILE A 49 7.03 -18.07 -6.40
C ILE A 49 5.76 -18.59 -7.07
N GLY A 50 5.66 -18.49 -8.40
CA GLY A 50 4.57 -19.08 -9.16
C GLY A 50 3.30 -18.25 -9.26
N ILE A 51 3.35 -16.95 -9.00
CA ILE A 51 2.19 -16.07 -9.18
C ILE A 51 1.98 -15.83 -10.68
N PRO A 52 0.79 -16.10 -11.23
CA PRO A 52 0.51 -15.87 -12.66
C PRO A 52 0.40 -14.39 -12.96
N PHE A 53 0.71 -14.01 -14.19
CA PHE A 53 0.66 -12.63 -14.67
C PHE A 53 1.38 -11.67 -13.72
N PRO A 54 2.68 -11.87 -13.46
CA PRO A 54 3.35 -11.15 -12.35
C PRO A 54 3.35 -9.63 -12.53
N THR A 55 3.57 -9.12 -13.75
CA THR A 55 3.56 -7.67 -13.98
C THR A 55 2.19 -7.06 -13.71
N ALA A 56 1.13 -7.68 -14.23
CA ALA A 56 -0.24 -7.22 -13.97
C ALA A 56 -0.58 -7.29 -12.48
N SER A 57 -0.14 -8.35 -11.80
CA SER A 57 -0.36 -8.53 -10.37
C SER A 57 0.31 -7.42 -9.55
N VAL A 58 1.55 -7.05 -9.90
CA VAL A 58 2.27 -5.96 -9.22
C VAL A 58 1.55 -4.63 -9.41
N VAL A 59 1.15 -4.32 -10.64
CA VAL A 59 0.46 -3.06 -10.94
C VAL A 59 -0.87 -2.99 -10.19
N MET A 60 -1.63 -4.07 -10.17
CA MET A 60 -2.90 -4.12 -9.43
C MET A 60 -2.68 -4.00 -7.93
N ALA A 61 -1.75 -4.75 -7.38
CA ALA A 61 -1.47 -4.72 -5.94
C ALA A 61 -0.92 -3.36 -5.51
N GLY A 62 0.11 -2.88 -6.19
CA GLY A 62 0.73 -1.58 -5.87
C GLY A 62 -0.22 -0.42 -6.11
N GLY A 63 -0.99 -0.45 -7.19
CA GLY A 63 -2.00 0.56 -7.50
C GLY A 63 -3.10 0.61 -6.44
N THR A 64 -3.61 -0.54 -6.05
CA THR A 64 -4.62 -0.64 -4.99
C THR A 64 -4.09 -0.14 -3.66
N GLU A 65 -2.87 -0.52 -3.29
CA GLU A 65 -2.23 -0.05 -2.06
C GLU A 65 -2.03 1.47 -2.08
N LEU A 66 -1.52 2.01 -3.17
CA LEU A 66 -1.26 3.45 -3.28
C LEU A 66 -2.55 4.26 -3.25
N LEU A 67 -3.52 3.90 -4.09
CA LEU A 67 -4.80 4.61 -4.15
C LEU A 67 -5.60 4.43 -2.87
N GLY A 68 -5.65 3.22 -2.33
CA GLY A 68 -6.32 2.94 -1.06
C GLY A 68 -5.67 3.68 0.10
N GLY A 69 -4.34 3.72 0.13
CA GLY A 69 -3.60 4.47 1.13
C GLY A 69 -3.87 5.96 1.06
N LEU A 70 -3.85 6.55 -0.14
CA LEU A 70 -4.19 7.96 -0.33
C LEU A 70 -5.63 8.25 0.09
N ALA A 71 -6.57 7.37 -0.22
CA ALA A 71 -7.96 7.53 0.20
C ALA A 71 -8.10 7.51 1.72
N LEU A 72 -7.34 6.66 2.41
CA LEU A 72 -7.35 6.62 3.87
C LEU A 72 -6.76 7.88 4.49
N LEU A 73 -5.77 8.51 3.84
CA LEU A 73 -5.13 9.72 4.34
C LEU A 73 -5.96 10.98 4.09
N THR A 74 -6.92 10.93 3.22
CA THR A 74 -7.81 12.05 2.91
C THR A 74 -9.22 11.82 3.42
#